data_d6c1faa33e6d87fb4a9496baf7b26d20
#
_entry.id   d6c1faa33e6d87fb4a9496baf7b26d20
#
_cell.length_a   1.000
_cell.length_b   1.000
_cell.length_c   1.000
_cell.angle_alpha   90.00
_cell.angle_beta   90.00
_cell.angle_gamma   90.00
#
_symmetry.space_group_name_H-M   'P 1'
#
loop_
_entity.id
_entity.type
_entity.pdbx_description
1 polymer ?
#
loop_
_entity_poly.entity_id
_entity_poly.type
_entity_poly.pdbx_seq_one_letter_code
_entity_poly.pdbx_strand_id
1 'polypeptide(L)'
;MMLKRLSAIVLTVIIICACISPAVFAQNKEKDYSHLKGTTLNVYNWGEYISDGQEGTLDVNKAFEERYGIQVNYTNYESNENMHNKLKSGGANYDVVIPSDYMIAKLVEENMLRELDYSNIPNYKYIVEKYKNLYYDPENKFSVPYTVGMVGLIYNTTMVEGKPDSWGVLWDEKYAGKILMFNNPRDAFGIAQFYAGQSINTTDVAEWDKSIELLKEQNPLVASYVMDEVYNKMEHGDAALAPYYAGDFLTMYDVNPDLAFVYPKEGVNFFVDAMCVPKNAENPEAAELYINFMLEEDVAVAIANYICYASPHKLVLESDDYDLKGNEVLYPAEKDMPKTEMYENLDYDTQQYMAMLWNELKIEGNSNMDAYVGLSVTLVLVVAYLVYKYIKKKKREAYY
;
A
#
# COMPACT_ATOMS: atom_id res chain seq x y z
N MET A 1 -43.97 -54.43 -45.15
CA MET A 1 -43.93 -53.07 -44.67
C MET A 1 -43.10 -52.86 -43.36
N MET A 2 -42.98 -53.91 -42.54
CA MET A 2 -42.21 -53.88 -41.27
C MET A 2 -40.69 -53.85 -41.47
N LEU A 3 -40.11 -54.57 -42.41
CA LEU A 3 -38.67 -54.62 -42.64
C LEU A 3 -38.07 -53.28 -43.14
N LYS A 4 -38.83 -52.47 -43.95
CA LYS A 4 -38.37 -51.17 -44.41
C LYS A 4 -38.36 -50.10 -43.32
N ARG A 5 -39.17 -50.25 -42.25
CA ARG A 5 -39.14 -49.32 -41.07
C ARG A 5 -38.00 -49.64 -40.12
N LEU A 6 -37.59 -50.93 -40.02
CA LEU A 6 -36.42 -51.24 -39.16
C LEU A 6 -35.10 -50.73 -39.78
N SER A 7 -34.95 -50.81 -41.12
CA SER A 7 -33.75 -50.30 -41.81
C SER A 7 -33.59 -48.78 -41.68
N ALA A 8 -34.72 -48.02 -41.70
CA ALA A 8 -34.70 -46.52 -41.48
C ALA A 8 -34.31 -46.14 -40.10
N ILE A 9 -34.78 -46.85 -39.05
CA ILE A 9 -34.47 -46.59 -37.65
C ILE A 9 -33.00 -46.90 -37.34
N VAL A 10 -32.45 -47.96 -37.88
CA VAL A 10 -31.02 -48.34 -37.70
C VAL A 10 -30.12 -47.33 -38.39
N LEU A 11 -30.47 -46.81 -39.57
CA LEU A 11 -29.68 -45.81 -40.29
C LEU A 11 -29.72 -44.45 -39.56
N THR A 12 -30.86 -44.06 -38.97
CA THR A 12 -31.01 -42.82 -38.22
C THR A 12 -30.21 -42.84 -36.90
N VAL A 13 -30.13 -43.97 -36.21
CA VAL A 13 -29.33 -44.15 -34.98
C VAL A 13 -27.83 -44.11 -35.30
N ILE A 14 -27.39 -44.67 -36.43
CA ILE A 14 -25.98 -44.65 -36.85
C ILE A 14 -25.56 -43.22 -37.27
N ILE A 15 -26.45 -42.43 -37.90
CA ILE A 15 -26.14 -41.02 -38.26
C ILE A 15 -26.11 -40.12 -37.03
N ILE A 16 -26.94 -40.37 -35.99
CA ILE A 16 -26.90 -39.59 -34.74
C ILE A 16 -25.62 -39.92 -33.93
N CYS A 17 -25.13 -41.17 -33.97
CA CYS A 17 -23.85 -41.52 -33.33
C CYS A 17 -22.62 -40.98 -34.07
N ALA A 18 -22.70 -40.67 -35.37
CA ALA A 18 -21.58 -40.12 -36.14
C ALA A 18 -21.44 -38.59 -36.02
N CYS A 19 -22.44 -37.88 -35.45
CA CYS A 19 -22.39 -36.44 -35.22
C CYS A 19 -22.00 -36.06 -33.79
N ILE A 20 -21.69 -37.02 -32.94
CA ILE A 20 -21.01 -36.72 -31.65
C ILE A 20 -19.53 -36.57 -32.01
N SER A 21 -19.15 -35.38 -32.50
CA SER A 21 -17.75 -34.94 -32.45
C SER A 21 -17.32 -35.15 -31.00
N PRO A 22 -16.21 -35.83 -30.71
CA PRO A 22 -15.63 -35.76 -29.41
C PRO A 22 -15.35 -34.26 -29.20
N ALA A 23 -16.12 -33.61 -28.34
CA ALA A 23 -15.65 -32.39 -27.73
C ALA A 23 -14.31 -32.80 -27.14
N VAL A 24 -13.23 -32.41 -27.79
CA VAL A 24 -11.91 -32.46 -27.21
C VAL A 24 -12.02 -31.52 -26.01
N PHE A 25 -12.35 -32.09 -24.86
CA PHE A 25 -11.97 -31.49 -23.59
C PHE A 25 -10.45 -31.43 -23.68
N ALA A 26 -9.92 -30.31 -24.13
CA ALA A 26 -8.58 -29.91 -23.80
C ALA A 26 -8.59 -29.86 -22.29
N GLN A 27 -8.27 -30.99 -21.63
CA GLN A 27 -7.75 -30.93 -20.26
C GLN A 27 -6.55 -29.98 -20.39
N ASN A 28 -6.72 -28.74 -19.91
CA ASN A 28 -5.58 -27.95 -19.55
C ASN A 28 -4.81 -28.84 -18.56
N LYS A 29 -3.75 -29.53 -19.05
CA LYS A 29 -2.82 -30.17 -18.15
C LYS A 29 -2.30 -29.05 -17.29
N GLU A 30 -2.65 -29.06 -16.00
CA GLU A 30 -1.99 -28.20 -15.03
C GLU A 30 -0.47 -28.35 -15.24
N LYS A 31 0.22 -27.23 -15.35
CA LYS A 31 1.67 -27.23 -15.55
C LYS A 31 2.32 -27.91 -14.35
N ASP A 32 3.22 -28.84 -14.58
CA ASP A 32 3.93 -29.55 -13.52
C ASP A 32 5.07 -28.69 -13.01
N TYR A 33 4.97 -28.24 -11.77
CA TYR A 33 5.98 -27.43 -11.07
C TYR A 33 6.80 -28.25 -10.07
N SER A 34 6.77 -29.58 -10.12
CA SER A 34 7.48 -30.45 -9.18
C SER A 34 8.99 -30.23 -9.17
N HIS A 35 9.58 -29.73 -10.26
CA HIS A 35 10.99 -29.37 -10.39
C HIS A 35 11.40 -28.17 -9.53
N LEU A 36 10.44 -27.33 -9.08
CA LEU A 36 10.67 -26.19 -8.20
C LEU A 36 10.67 -26.57 -6.72
N LYS A 37 10.27 -27.80 -6.37
CA LYS A 37 10.18 -28.27 -4.99
C LYS A 37 11.53 -28.19 -4.28
N GLY A 38 11.54 -27.58 -3.10
CA GLY A 38 12.75 -27.39 -2.29
C GLY A 38 13.53 -26.13 -2.61
N THR A 39 13.05 -25.29 -3.56
CA THR A 39 13.59 -23.94 -3.75
C THR A 39 13.10 -23.00 -2.65
N THR A 40 13.80 -21.87 -2.49
CA THR A 40 13.39 -20.77 -1.59
C THR A 40 13.03 -19.56 -2.44
N LEU A 41 11.86 -18.99 -2.21
CA LEU A 41 11.36 -17.79 -2.85
C LEU A 41 11.51 -16.61 -1.87
N ASN A 42 12.22 -15.55 -2.28
CA ASN A 42 12.39 -14.35 -1.48
C ASN A 42 11.38 -13.28 -1.91
N VAL A 43 10.42 -12.97 -1.04
CA VAL A 43 9.38 -11.98 -1.28
C VAL A 43 9.66 -10.72 -0.45
N TYR A 44 9.55 -9.55 -1.07
CA TYR A 44 9.75 -8.25 -0.44
C TYR A 44 8.51 -7.38 -0.68
N ASN A 45 7.74 -7.14 0.38
CA ASN A 45 6.44 -6.48 0.34
C ASN A 45 6.34 -5.39 1.42
N TRP A 46 5.27 -4.65 1.43
CA TRP A 46 4.90 -3.72 2.49
C TRP A 46 4.58 -4.46 3.80
N GLY A 47 4.62 -3.75 4.93
CA GLY A 47 4.03 -4.23 6.19
C GLY A 47 2.51 -4.38 6.07
N GLU A 48 1.91 -5.25 6.87
CA GLU A 48 0.46 -5.48 6.97
C GLU A 48 -0.26 -5.64 5.60
N TYR A 49 0.39 -6.29 4.61
CA TYR A 49 -0.05 -6.27 3.21
C TYR A 49 -0.26 -7.66 2.58
N ILE A 50 -0.47 -8.67 3.42
CA ILE A 50 -0.82 -10.06 3.02
C ILE A 50 -1.55 -10.75 4.16
N SER A 51 -2.50 -11.63 3.87
CA SER A 51 -3.12 -12.50 4.89
C SER A 51 -2.10 -13.52 5.41
N ASP A 52 -1.85 -13.51 6.70
CA ASP A 52 -0.76 -14.24 7.38
C ASP A 52 -1.23 -15.31 8.37
N GLY A 53 -2.54 -15.61 8.37
CA GLY A 53 -3.14 -16.63 9.23
C GLY A 53 -3.53 -16.15 10.63
N GLN A 54 -3.37 -14.86 10.95
CA GLN A 54 -3.88 -14.30 12.19
C GLN A 54 -5.41 -14.37 12.21
N GLU A 55 -5.97 -14.45 13.41
CA GLU A 55 -7.43 -14.51 13.64
C GLU A 55 -8.18 -15.65 12.91
N GLY A 56 -7.44 -16.67 12.44
CA GLY A 56 -8.02 -17.81 11.71
C GLY A 56 -8.19 -17.56 10.21
N THR A 57 -7.60 -16.50 9.68
CA THR A 57 -7.54 -16.21 8.24
C THR A 57 -6.61 -17.18 7.51
N LEU A 58 -6.57 -17.11 6.18
CA LEU A 58 -5.64 -17.90 5.37
C LEU A 58 -4.21 -17.37 5.54
N ASP A 59 -3.28 -18.24 5.98
CA ASP A 59 -1.85 -17.97 5.83
C ASP A 59 -1.43 -18.27 4.38
N VAL A 60 -1.37 -17.22 3.56
CA VAL A 60 -1.11 -17.31 2.12
C VAL A 60 0.24 -17.93 1.82
N ASN A 61 1.29 -17.48 2.52
CA ASN A 61 2.64 -17.99 2.32
C ASN A 61 2.73 -19.47 2.66
N LYS A 62 2.19 -19.85 3.80
CA LYS A 62 2.16 -21.25 4.24
C LYS A 62 1.33 -22.13 3.30
N ALA A 63 0.18 -21.64 2.81
CA ALA A 63 -0.64 -22.39 1.85
C ALA A 63 0.12 -22.63 0.52
N PHE A 64 0.90 -21.64 0.06
CA PHE A 64 1.79 -21.79 -1.10
C PHE A 64 2.89 -22.83 -0.83
N GLU A 65 3.56 -22.74 0.32
CA GLU A 65 4.61 -23.69 0.72
C GLU A 65 4.08 -25.14 0.78
N GLU A 66 2.91 -25.34 1.42
CA GLU A 66 2.28 -26.66 1.54
C GLU A 66 1.88 -27.25 0.19
N ARG A 67 1.40 -26.41 -0.74
CA ARG A 67 0.94 -26.83 -2.07
C ARG A 67 2.10 -27.20 -2.99
N TYR A 68 3.13 -26.37 -3.05
CA TYR A 68 4.19 -26.47 -4.04
C TYR A 68 5.52 -26.99 -3.48
N GLY A 69 5.68 -27.04 -2.17
CA GLY A 69 6.93 -27.43 -1.54
C GLY A 69 8.09 -26.45 -1.77
N ILE A 70 7.75 -25.19 -2.03
CA ILE A 70 8.67 -24.05 -2.18
C ILE A 70 8.62 -23.26 -0.89
N GLN A 71 9.77 -23.01 -0.24
CA GLN A 71 9.83 -22.21 0.97
C GLN A 71 9.70 -20.73 0.64
N VAL A 72 8.90 -19.96 1.39
CA VAL A 72 8.75 -18.51 1.24
C VAL A 72 9.51 -17.78 2.34
N ASN A 73 10.51 -17.00 1.96
CA ASN A 73 11.20 -16.06 2.84
C ASN A 73 10.62 -14.66 2.62
N TYR A 74 9.71 -14.26 3.51
CA TYR A 74 8.94 -13.02 3.39
C TYR A 74 9.55 -11.93 4.27
N THR A 75 9.81 -10.76 3.68
CA THR A 75 10.37 -9.60 4.37
C THR A 75 9.63 -8.33 3.97
N ASN A 76 9.66 -7.31 4.85
CA ASN A 76 8.93 -6.06 4.66
C ASN A 76 9.84 -4.87 4.42
N TYR A 77 9.28 -3.83 3.78
CA TYR A 77 9.89 -2.52 3.62
C TYR A 77 8.88 -1.41 3.96
N GLU A 78 9.39 -0.25 4.35
CA GLU A 78 8.58 0.87 4.82
C GLU A 78 8.26 1.90 3.73
N SER A 79 9.07 1.96 2.65
CA SER A 79 8.85 2.89 1.54
C SER A 79 9.41 2.34 0.23
N ASN A 80 8.84 2.79 -0.90
CA ASN A 80 9.34 2.47 -2.23
C ASN A 80 10.82 2.85 -2.40
N GLU A 81 11.26 3.96 -1.82
CA GLU A 81 12.65 4.43 -1.87
C GLU A 81 13.58 3.48 -1.12
N ASN A 82 13.16 3.00 0.06
CA ASN A 82 13.94 2.01 0.83
C ASN A 82 14.05 0.69 0.06
N MET A 83 12.96 0.22 -0.52
CA MET A 83 12.94 -0.99 -1.37
C MET A 83 13.87 -0.82 -2.57
N HIS A 84 13.74 0.28 -3.33
CA HIS A 84 14.57 0.59 -4.49
C HIS A 84 16.06 0.62 -4.12
N ASN A 85 16.44 1.34 -3.06
CA ASN A 85 17.82 1.42 -2.60
C ASN A 85 18.38 0.03 -2.21
N LYS A 86 17.55 -0.81 -1.59
CA LYS A 86 17.90 -2.18 -1.23
C LYS A 86 18.16 -3.05 -2.45
N LEU A 87 17.28 -2.99 -3.45
CA LEU A 87 17.46 -3.71 -4.73
C LEU A 87 18.72 -3.23 -5.45
N LYS A 88 18.93 -1.91 -5.52
CA LYS A 88 20.06 -1.29 -6.22
C LYS A 88 21.41 -1.60 -5.57
N SER A 89 21.45 -1.75 -4.25
CA SER A 89 22.66 -2.08 -3.51
C SER A 89 23.19 -3.50 -3.80
N GLY A 90 22.37 -4.38 -4.36
CA GLY A 90 22.72 -5.77 -4.66
C GLY A 90 23.02 -6.64 -3.43
N GLY A 91 22.70 -6.14 -2.23
CA GLY A 91 22.97 -6.83 -0.96
C GLY A 91 21.98 -7.94 -0.59
N ALA A 92 20.90 -8.11 -1.36
CA ALA A 92 19.93 -9.17 -1.20
C ALA A 92 19.28 -9.48 -2.56
N ASN A 93 19.01 -10.76 -2.81
CA ASN A 93 18.29 -11.20 -3.99
C ASN A 93 16.83 -11.44 -3.60
N TYR A 94 15.93 -10.71 -4.25
CA TYR A 94 14.49 -10.90 -4.15
C TYR A 94 13.97 -11.49 -5.44
N ASP A 95 12.94 -12.35 -5.32
CA ASP A 95 12.29 -12.99 -6.46
C ASP A 95 10.96 -12.30 -6.79
N VAL A 96 10.26 -11.76 -5.77
CA VAL A 96 9.04 -10.98 -5.94
C VAL A 96 9.15 -9.67 -5.14
N VAL A 97 8.75 -8.55 -5.77
CA VAL A 97 8.58 -7.24 -5.11
C VAL A 97 7.21 -6.67 -5.48
N ILE A 98 6.61 -5.89 -4.58
CA ILE A 98 5.24 -5.35 -4.78
C ILE A 98 5.25 -3.82 -4.62
N PRO A 99 5.88 -3.08 -5.55
CA PRO A 99 5.96 -1.62 -5.51
C PRO A 99 4.69 -0.93 -6.02
N SER A 100 4.61 0.37 -5.72
CA SER A 100 3.60 1.26 -6.29
C SER A 100 3.96 1.68 -7.72
N ASP A 101 2.96 2.14 -8.45
CA ASP A 101 2.98 2.52 -9.86
C ASP A 101 4.20 3.34 -10.30
N TYR A 102 4.49 4.49 -9.66
CA TYR A 102 5.62 5.35 -10.01
C TYR A 102 6.97 4.65 -9.82
N MET A 103 7.05 3.77 -8.83
CA MET A 103 8.27 3.01 -8.57
C MET A 103 8.44 1.88 -9.59
N ILE A 104 7.34 1.27 -10.06
CA ILE A 104 7.39 0.32 -11.18
C ILE A 104 7.95 1.01 -12.42
N ALA A 105 7.42 2.21 -12.77
CA ALA A 105 7.94 3.00 -13.88
C ALA A 105 9.45 3.24 -13.76
N LYS A 106 9.91 3.62 -12.56
CA LYS A 106 11.34 3.82 -12.27
C LYS A 106 12.16 2.55 -12.43
N LEU A 107 11.70 1.43 -11.87
CA LEU A 107 12.39 0.14 -11.96
C LEU A 107 12.47 -0.35 -13.42
N VAL A 108 11.44 -0.10 -14.23
CA VAL A 108 11.44 -0.40 -15.68
C VAL A 108 12.47 0.46 -16.41
N GLU A 109 12.47 1.77 -16.17
CA GLU A 109 13.43 2.72 -16.75
C GLU A 109 14.89 2.35 -16.40
N GLU A 110 15.14 1.97 -15.15
CA GLU A 110 16.46 1.53 -14.68
C GLU A 110 16.81 0.08 -15.10
N ASN A 111 15.94 -0.62 -15.86
CA ASN A 111 16.11 -2.03 -16.29
C ASN A 111 16.34 -2.98 -15.09
N MET A 112 15.62 -2.76 -14.00
CA MET A 112 15.73 -3.53 -12.77
C MET A 112 14.65 -4.63 -12.65
N LEU A 113 13.67 -4.67 -13.56
CA LEU A 113 12.66 -5.73 -13.66
C LEU A 113 12.93 -6.64 -14.86
N ARG A 114 12.39 -7.85 -14.81
CA ARG A 114 12.35 -8.76 -15.96
C ARG A 114 10.93 -8.83 -16.54
N GLU A 115 10.84 -9.09 -17.83
CA GLU A 115 9.56 -9.40 -18.46
C GLU A 115 9.00 -10.71 -17.89
N LEU A 116 7.70 -10.72 -17.63
CA LEU A 116 6.96 -11.85 -17.08
C LEU A 116 6.58 -12.85 -18.19
N ASP A 117 6.68 -14.14 -17.91
CA ASP A 117 6.09 -15.19 -18.74
C ASP A 117 4.64 -15.47 -18.28
N TYR A 118 3.68 -14.82 -18.92
CA TYR A 118 2.26 -14.99 -18.62
C TYR A 118 1.72 -16.41 -18.84
N SER A 119 2.48 -17.31 -19.45
CA SER A 119 2.13 -18.74 -19.48
C SER A 119 2.20 -19.38 -18.09
N ASN A 120 2.97 -18.78 -17.16
CA ASN A 120 3.05 -19.14 -15.74
C ASN A 120 2.02 -18.40 -14.88
N ILE A 121 1.35 -17.37 -15.44
CA ILE A 121 0.38 -16.53 -14.74
C ILE A 121 -0.98 -16.54 -15.44
N PRO A 122 -1.60 -17.71 -15.68
CA PRO A 122 -2.86 -17.81 -16.42
C PRO A 122 -4.03 -17.07 -15.74
N ASN A 123 -3.95 -16.79 -14.44
CA ASN A 123 -4.97 -16.04 -13.69
C ASN A 123 -4.92 -14.52 -13.93
N TYR A 124 -3.88 -14.00 -14.61
CA TYR A 124 -3.84 -12.60 -15.05
C TYR A 124 -5.09 -12.17 -15.85
N LYS A 125 -5.74 -13.10 -16.52
CA LYS A 125 -7.02 -12.88 -17.24
C LYS A 125 -8.13 -12.31 -16.36
N TYR A 126 -8.05 -12.48 -15.04
CA TYR A 126 -9.02 -11.98 -14.09
C TYR A 126 -8.75 -10.56 -13.62
N ILE A 127 -7.62 -9.96 -13.98
CA ILE A 127 -7.38 -8.55 -13.73
C ILE A 127 -8.34 -7.72 -14.60
N VAL A 128 -9.03 -6.76 -13.95
CA VAL A 128 -9.99 -5.87 -14.59
C VAL A 128 -9.29 -4.96 -15.61
N GLU A 129 -9.87 -4.80 -16.80
CA GLU A 129 -9.25 -4.11 -17.95
C GLU A 129 -8.78 -2.68 -17.63
N LYS A 130 -9.51 -1.93 -16.79
CA LYS A 130 -9.15 -0.56 -16.42
C LYS A 130 -7.83 -0.45 -15.64
N TYR A 131 -7.31 -1.57 -15.12
CA TYR A 131 -6.04 -1.63 -14.39
C TYR A 131 -4.91 -2.26 -15.22
N LYS A 132 -5.16 -2.52 -16.50
CA LYS A 132 -4.17 -2.97 -17.48
C LYS A 132 -3.69 -1.81 -18.34
N ASN A 133 -2.52 -1.96 -18.96
CA ASN A 133 -1.92 -0.97 -19.87
C ASN A 133 -1.80 0.44 -19.24
N LEU A 134 -1.56 0.51 -17.93
CA LEU A 134 -1.36 1.77 -17.26
C LEU A 134 0.02 2.37 -17.60
N TYR A 135 0.19 3.67 -17.37
CA TYR A 135 1.37 4.42 -17.80
C TYR A 135 2.71 3.82 -17.35
N TYR A 136 2.73 3.16 -16.19
CA TYR A 136 3.95 2.56 -15.64
C TYR A 136 4.37 1.25 -16.31
N ASP A 137 3.44 0.56 -16.96
CA ASP A 137 3.68 -0.69 -17.73
C ASP A 137 2.68 -0.81 -18.89
N PRO A 138 2.78 0.05 -19.93
CA PRO A 138 1.75 0.19 -20.96
C PRO A 138 1.59 -1.05 -21.86
N GLU A 139 2.55 -1.97 -21.83
CA GLU A 139 2.48 -3.24 -22.55
C GLU A 139 2.17 -4.44 -21.64
N ASN A 140 1.97 -4.20 -20.31
CA ASN A 140 1.79 -5.23 -19.27
C ASN A 140 2.90 -6.31 -19.30
N LYS A 141 4.16 -5.88 -19.39
CA LYS A 141 5.28 -6.82 -19.50
C LYS A 141 5.92 -7.15 -18.15
N PHE A 142 5.84 -6.25 -17.18
CA PHE A 142 6.68 -6.27 -16.00
C PHE A 142 5.89 -6.44 -14.69
N SER A 143 4.57 -6.27 -14.72
CA SER A 143 3.78 -6.13 -13.51
C SER A 143 2.42 -6.78 -13.58
N VAL A 144 1.94 -7.27 -12.44
CA VAL A 144 0.58 -7.80 -12.26
C VAL A 144 -0.08 -7.01 -11.14
N PRO A 145 -1.15 -6.22 -11.40
CA PRO A 145 -1.86 -5.46 -10.39
C PRO A 145 -2.27 -6.31 -9.19
N TYR A 146 -1.97 -5.83 -7.99
CA TYR A 146 -2.23 -6.52 -6.74
C TYR A 146 -3.33 -5.84 -5.94
N THR A 147 -3.19 -4.54 -5.67
CA THR A 147 -4.17 -3.72 -4.95
C THR A 147 -4.36 -2.37 -5.63
N VAL A 148 -5.43 -1.71 -5.25
CA VAL A 148 -5.77 -0.36 -5.69
C VAL A 148 -6.17 0.45 -4.46
N GLY A 149 -5.71 1.69 -4.37
CA GLY A 149 -6.05 2.52 -3.23
C GLY A 149 -6.09 4.00 -3.53
N MET A 150 -6.56 4.74 -2.54
CA MET A 150 -6.54 6.19 -2.50
C MET A 150 -6.09 6.66 -1.14
N VAL A 151 -5.36 7.78 -1.12
CA VAL A 151 -5.02 8.48 0.12
C VAL A 151 -6.19 9.39 0.51
N GLY A 152 -6.53 9.39 1.79
CA GLY A 152 -7.53 10.30 2.32
C GLY A 152 -7.18 10.75 3.73
N LEU A 153 -8.12 11.35 4.42
CA LEU A 153 -7.95 11.88 5.76
C LEU A 153 -8.76 11.05 6.75
N ILE A 154 -8.07 10.38 7.66
CA ILE A 154 -8.65 9.75 8.86
C ILE A 154 -8.78 10.83 9.93
N TYR A 155 -9.92 10.88 10.60
CA TYR A 155 -10.11 11.78 11.73
C TYR A 155 -10.89 11.09 12.85
N ASN A 156 -10.55 11.45 14.10
CA ASN A 156 -11.27 10.98 15.28
C ASN A 156 -12.45 11.90 15.56
N THR A 157 -13.68 11.38 15.46
CA THR A 157 -14.95 12.13 15.59
C THR A 157 -15.18 12.67 16.99
N THR A 158 -14.47 12.15 18.01
CA THR A 158 -14.53 12.66 19.39
C THR A 158 -13.61 13.86 19.61
N MET A 159 -12.65 14.10 18.71
CA MET A 159 -11.66 15.18 18.80
C MET A 159 -11.87 16.26 17.73
N VAL A 160 -12.45 15.90 16.59
CA VAL A 160 -12.65 16.78 15.42
C VAL A 160 -14.13 17.14 15.30
N GLU A 161 -14.44 18.42 15.33
CA GLU A 161 -15.82 18.90 15.16
C GLU A 161 -16.21 18.90 13.67
N GLY A 162 -17.32 18.23 13.36
CA GLY A 162 -17.85 18.15 12.01
C GLY A 162 -17.03 17.21 11.11
N LYS A 163 -17.30 17.30 9.80
CA LYS A 163 -16.59 16.52 8.77
C LYS A 163 -15.59 17.43 8.07
N PRO A 164 -14.27 17.23 8.21
CA PRO A 164 -13.28 18.00 7.48
C PRO A 164 -13.40 17.66 5.98
N ASP A 165 -13.34 18.67 5.11
CA ASP A 165 -13.48 18.51 3.66
C ASP A 165 -12.26 18.99 2.86
N SER A 166 -11.17 19.35 3.57
CA SER A 166 -9.97 19.97 3.02
C SER A 166 -8.73 19.47 3.72
N TRP A 167 -7.64 19.29 2.97
CA TRP A 167 -6.31 19.06 3.54
C TRP A 167 -5.87 20.17 4.49
N GLY A 168 -6.43 21.39 4.33
CA GLY A 168 -6.12 22.55 5.18
C GLY A 168 -6.33 22.32 6.68
N VAL A 169 -7.15 21.34 7.08
CA VAL A 169 -7.32 20.98 8.50
C VAL A 169 -6.01 20.50 9.15
N LEU A 170 -5.06 20.00 8.38
CA LEU A 170 -3.74 19.59 8.83
C LEU A 170 -2.82 20.78 9.20
N TRP A 171 -3.25 22.02 8.90
CA TRP A 171 -2.58 23.28 9.26
C TRP A 171 -3.35 24.06 10.32
N ASP A 172 -4.42 23.50 10.90
CA ASP A 172 -5.20 24.14 11.94
C ASP A 172 -4.51 23.97 13.30
N GLU A 173 -4.07 25.09 13.91
CA GLU A 173 -3.42 25.14 15.23
C GLU A 173 -4.28 24.49 16.35
N LYS A 174 -5.60 24.39 16.16
CA LYS A 174 -6.50 23.72 17.08
C LYS A 174 -6.08 22.27 17.35
N TYR A 175 -5.45 21.63 16.38
CA TYR A 175 -5.03 20.23 16.45
C TYR A 175 -3.52 20.06 16.68
N ALA A 176 -2.82 21.11 17.09
CA ALA A 176 -1.38 21.05 17.35
C ALA A 176 -1.03 19.93 18.35
N GLY A 177 -0.05 19.10 17.99
CA GLY A 177 0.37 17.92 18.74
C GLY A 177 -0.62 16.73 18.67
N LYS A 178 -1.62 16.80 17.77
CA LYS A 178 -2.60 15.73 17.52
C LYS A 178 -2.72 15.35 16.03
N ILE A 179 -1.81 15.83 15.21
CA ILE A 179 -1.73 15.54 13.78
C ILE A 179 -0.63 14.52 13.57
N LEU A 180 -0.94 13.41 12.90
CA LEU A 180 0.04 12.52 12.32
C LEU A 180 0.30 12.93 10.88
N MET A 181 1.48 12.65 10.36
CA MET A 181 1.84 12.91 8.97
C MET A 181 2.67 11.76 8.42
N PHE A 182 2.64 11.54 7.11
CA PHE A 182 3.44 10.50 6.46
C PHE A 182 4.93 10.66 6.70
N ASN A 183 5.60 9.59 7.06
CA ASN A 183 7.06 9.47 7.02
C ASN A 183 7.55 8.98 5.64
N ASN A 184 6.81 9.29 4.61
CA ASN A 184 7.09 9.03 3.21
C ASN A 184 7.12 10.38 2.48
N PRO A 185 8.24 10.77 1.86
CA PRO A 185 8.36 12.09 1.25
C PRO A 185 7.36 12.31 0.13
N ARG A 186 7.10 11.30 -0.70
CA ARG A 186 6.21 11.42 -1.85
C ARG A 186 4.78 11.77 -1.40
N ASP A 187 4.26 11.08 -0.38
CA ASP A 187 2.92 11.32 0.16
C ASP A 187 2.85 12.63 0.96
N ALA A 188 3.87 12.93 1.77
CA ALA A 188 3.91 14.18 2.53
C ALA A 188 3.89 15.41 1.63
N PHE A 189 4.74 15.44 0.60
CA PHE A 189 4.73 16.52 -0.41
C PHE A 189 3.44 16.52 -1.22
N GLY A 190 2.91 15.35 -1.62
CA GLY A 190 1.67 15.23 -2.38
C GLY A 190 0.49 15.91 -1.69
N ILE A 191 0.36 15.76 -0.37
CA ILE A 191 -0.68 16.43 0.42
C ILE A 191 -0.48 17.96 0.41
N ALA A 192 0.75 18.44 0.59
CA ALA A 192 1.04 19.87 0.53
C ALA A 192 0.78 20.45 -0.86
N GLN A 193 1.12 19.69 -1.92
CA GLN A 193 0.87 20.05 -3.31
C GLN A 193 -0.63 20.14 -3.62
N PHE A 194 -1.42 19.14 -3.23
CA PHE A 194 -2.88 19.21 -3.36
C PHE A 194 -3.46 20.41 -2.62
N TYR A 195 -3.04 20.64 -1.38
CA TYR A 195 -3.48 21.81 -0.60
C TYR A 195 -3.09 23.14 -1.27
N ALA A 196 -1.92 23.20 -1.91
CA ALA A 196 -1.46 24.35 -2.68
C ALA A 196 -2.16 24.52 -4.04
N GLY A 197 -2.98 23.54 -4.47
CA GLY A 197 -3.60 23.49 -5.79
C GLY A 197 -2.63 23.18 -6.93
N GLN A 198 -1.55 22.47 -6.62
CA GLN A 198 -0.51 22.03 -7.56
C GLN A 198 -0.74 20.59 -8.02
N SER A 199 -0.09 20.17 -9.10
CA SER A 199 0.04 18.76 -9.47
C SER A 199 1.03 18.06 -8.53
N ILE A 200 0.73 16.82 -8.15
CA ILE A 200 1.66 15.98 -7.37
C ILE A 200 2.84 15.47 -8.23
N ASN A 201 2.85 15.76 -9.54
CA ASN A 201 3.89 15.38 -10.48
C ASN A 201 4.64 16.61 -11.05
N THR A 202 4.52 17.75 -10.39
CA THR A 202 5.22 18.98 -10.84
C THR A 202 6.74 18.77 -10.84
N THR A 203 7.38 19.34 -11.86
CA THR A 203 8.84 19.45 -11.95
C THR A 203 9.32 20.91 -11.77
N ASP A 204 8.40 21.83 -11.44
CA ASP A 204 8.71 23.23 -11.18
C ASP A 204 9.29 23.41 -9.79
N VAL A 205 10.55 23.83 -9.70
CA VAL A 205 11.27 24.11 -8.45
C VAL A 205 10.50 25.08 -7.56
N ALA A 206 9.87 26.12 -8.11
CA ALA A 206 9.12 27.09 -7.31
C ALA A 206 7.87 26.49 -6.65
N GLU A 207 7.27 25.46 -7.26
CA GLU A 207 6.16 24.70 -6.66
C GLU A 207 6.63 23.79 -5.54
N TRP A 208 7.82 23.18 -5.69
CA TRP A 208 8.46 22.41 -4.61
C TRP A 208 8.84 23.32 -3.43
N ASP A 209 9.40 24.51 -3.70
CA ASP A 209 9.71 25.51 -2.67
C ASP A 209 8.46 25.92 -1.88
N LYS A 210 7.34 26.15 -2.58
CA LYS A 210 6.07 26.44 -1.92
C LYS A 210 5.58 25.28 -1.05
N SER A 211 5.74 24.06 -1.53
CA SER A 211 5.30 22.86 -0.82
C SER A 211 6.11 22.61 0.45
N ILE A 212 7.44 22.80 0.40
CA ILE A 212 8.27 22.65 1.59
C ILE A 212 7.98 23.75 2.63
N GLU A 213 7.74 24.99 2.22
CA GLU A 213 7.33 26.04 3.16
C GLU A 213 6.02 25.70 3.88
N LEU A 214 5.01 25.15 3.17
CA LEU A 214 3.79 24.63 3.80
C LEU A 214 4.09 23.52 4.81
N LEU A 215 4.96 22.56 4.46
CA LEU A 215 5.33 21.48 5.40
C LEU A 215 6.11 22.01 6.61
N LYS A 216 6.95 23.04 6.45
CA LYS A 216 7.62 23.71 7.57
C LYS A 216 6.64 24.45 8.48
N GLU A 217 5.63 25.11 7.92
CA GLU A 217 4.54 25.73 8.70
C GLU A 217 3.75 24.69 9.48
N GLN A 218 3.50 23.51 8.89
CA GLN A 218 2.79 22.40 9.53
C GLN A 218 3.62 21.71 10.62
N ASN A 219 4.93 21.59 10.42
CA ASN A 219 5.82 20.77 11.25
C ASN A 219 5.68 20.98 12.76
N PRO A 220 5.52 22.21 13.30
CA PRO A 220 5.27 22.43 14.73
C PRO A 220 3.93 21.87 15.24
N LEU A 221 2.97 21.60 14.35
CA LEU A 221 1.65 21.08 14.68
C LEU A 221 1.65 19.53 14.68
N VAL A 222 2.62 18.92 13.99
CA VAL A 222 2.70 17.46 13.83
C VAL A 222 3.19 16.81 15.13
N ALA A 223 2.42 15.84 15.62
CA ALA A 223 2.79 15.03 16.76
C ALA A 223 3.87 13.99 16.38
N SER A 224 3.76 13.40 15.20
CA SER A 224 4.67 12.39 14.72
C SER A 224 4.55 12.20 13.21
N TYR A 225 5.69 11.94 12.57
CA TYR A 225 5.73 11.37 11.22
C TYR A 225 5.72 9.86 11.35
N VAL A 226 4.78 9.18 10.68
CA VAL A 226 4.48 7.76 10.86
C VAL A 226 4.36 7.03 9.51
N MET A 227 4.60 5.75 9.54
CA MET A 227 4.08 4.76 8.61
C MET A 227 3.20 3.78 9.42
N ASP A 228 3.56 2.53 9.60
CA ASP A 228 2.74 1.53 10.32
C ASP A 228 2.43 1.90 11.79
N GLU A 229 3.19 2.82 12.40
CA GLU A 229 2.87 3.33 13.74
C GLU A 229 1.52 4.09 13.80
N VAL A 230 0.95 4.46 12.66
CA VAL A 230 -0.38 5.07 12.56
C VAL A 230 -1.45 4.20 13.20
N TYR A 231 -1.39 2.89 13.02
CA TYR A 231 -2.35 1.93 13.57
C TYR A 231 -2.48 2.12 15.09
N ASN A 232 -1.40 1.91 15.82
CA ASN A 232 -1.41 2.04 17.29
C ASN A 232 -1.93 3.41 17.74
N LYS A 233 -1.54 4.50 17.07
CA LYS A 233 -1.90 5.87 17.49
C LYS A 233 -3.36 6.21 17.22
N MET A 234 -3.91 5.79 16.09
CA MET A 234 -5.31 6.04 15.74
C MET A 234 -6.25 5.10 16.48
N GLU A 235 -5.91 3.83 16.62
CA GLU A 235 -6.68 2.83 17.35
C GLU A 235 -6.84 3.18 18.83
N HIS A 236 -5.80 3.71 19.47
CA HIS A 236 -5.86 4.16 20.86
C HIS A 236 -6.42 5.58 21.05
N GLY A 237 -6.72 6.29 19.96
CA GLY A 237 -7.24 7.66 20.03
C GLY A 237 -6.20 8.69 20.47
N ASP A 238 -4.91 8.44 20.21
CA ASP A 238 -3.82 9.35 20.59
C ASP A 238 -3.74 10.57 19.67
N ALA A 239 -4.25 10.47 18.45
CA ALA A 239 -4.25 11.53 17.44
C ALA A 239 -5.66 11.88 16.97
N ALA A 240 -5.82 13.13 16.52
CA ALA A 240 -7.07 13.65 15.98
C ALA A 240 -7.17 13.47 14.46
N LEU A 241 -6.06 13.61 13.74
CA LEU A 241 -5.98 13.67 12.28
C LEU A 241 -4.79 12.86 11.78
N ALA A 242 -5.01 12.07 10.74
CA ALA A 242 -3.97 11.34 10.02
C ALA A 242 -4.33 11.23 8.53
N PRO A 243 -3.58 11.85 7.62
CA PRO A 243 -3.65 11.45 6.21
C PRO A 243 -3.12 10.02 6.12
N TYR A 244 -3.90 9.12 5.49
CA TYR A 244 -3.47 7.74 5.31
C TYR A 244 -4.29 7.04 4.21
N TYR A 245 -3.98 5.78 3.97
CA TYR A 245 -4.61 5.00 2.91
C TYR A 245 -5.99 4.49 3.32
N ALA A 246 -6.90 4.42 2.35
CA ALA A 246 -8.30 4.06 2.58
C ALA A 246 -8.49 2.63 3.13
N GLY A 247 -7.64 1.68 2.72
CA GLY A 247 -7.67 0.31 3.21
C GLY A 247 -7.32 0.23 4.69
N ASP A 248 -6.19 0.83 5.07
CA ASP A 248 -5.72 0.84 6.46
C ASP A 248 -6.71 1.53 7.41
N PHE A 249 -7.44 2.55 6.91
CA PHE A 249 -8.53 3.14 7.68
C PHE A 249 -9.58 2.11 8.09
N LEU A 250 -9.97 1.21 7.19
CA LEU A 250 -11.00 0.21 7.49
C LEU A 250 -10.53 -0.76 8.57
N THR A 251 -9.27 -1.18 8.51
CA THR A 251 -8.67 -2.03 9.55
C THR A 251 -8.65 -1.32 10.91
N MET A 252 -8.21 -0.05 10.95
CA MET A 252 -8.21 0.76 12.18
C MET A 252 -9.63 1.05 12.69
N TYR A 253 -10.61 1.22 11.80
CA TYR A 253 -12.00 1.47 12.15
C TYR A 253 -12.65 0.28 12.87
N ASP A 254 -12.28 -0.94 12.52
CA ASP A 254 -12.77 -2.15 13.20
C ASP A 254 -12.34 -2.20 14.67
N VAL A 255 -11.19 -1.62 14.99
CA VAL A 255 -10.67 -1.52 16.37
C VAL A 255 -11.21 -0.27 17.08
N ASN A 256 -11.26 0.87 16.38
CA ASN A 256 -11.72 2.15 16.93
C ASN A 256 -12.85 2.76 16.07
N PRO A 257 -14.12 2.52 16.41
CA PRO A 257 -15.28 3.04 15.65
C PRO A 257 -15.50 4.55 15.80
N ASP A 258 -14.72 5.26 16.62
CA ASP A 258 -14.70 6.71 16.69
C ASP A 258 -13.96 7.35 15.51
N LEU A 259 -13.25 6.56 14.71
CA LEU A 259 -12.57 7.01 13.50
C LEU A 259 -13.59 7.21 12.37
N ALA A 260 -13.29 8.17 11.51
CA ALA A 260 -14.02 8.39 10.26
C ALA A 260 -13.04 8.78 9.15
N PHE A 261 -13.48 8.66 7.91
CA PHE A 261 -12.67 8.90 6.73
C PHE A 261 -13.33 9.88 5.76
N VAL A 262 -12.50 10.66 5.10
CA VAL A 262 -12.95 11.60 4.06
C VAL A 262 -11.91 11.77 2.97
N TYR A 263 -12.36 11.96 1.75
CA TYR A 263 -11.54 12.42 0.65
C TYR A 263 -11.60 13.95 0.56
N PRO A 264 -10.48 14.67 0.78
CA PRO A 264 -10.44 16.13 0.68
C PRO A 264 -10.71 16.62 -0.74
N LYS A 265 -11.37 17.77 -0.84
CA LYS A 265 -11.86 18.35 -2.11
C LYS A 265 -10.76 18.83 -3.07
N GLU A 266 -9.57 19.11 -2.58
CA GLU A 266 -8.44 19.54 -3.40
C GLU A 266 -7.96 18.42 -4.34
N GLY A 267 -8.14 17.18 -3.94
CA GLY A 267 -7.73 15.99 -4.65
C GLY A 267 -6.96 15.02 -3.77
N VAL A 268 -6.79 13.81 -4.26
CA VAL A 268 -6.13 12.71 -3.55
C VAL A 268 -5.25 11.91 -4.50
N ASN A 269 -4.21 11.28 -3.96
CA ASN A 269 -3.45 10.30 -4.72
C ASN A 269 -4.30 9.02 -4.89
N PHE A 270 -4.35 8.53 -6.12
CA PHE A 270 -4.84 7.21 -6.49
C PHE A 270 -3.65 6.38 -6.94
N PHE A 271 -3.54 5.15 -6.49
CA PHE A 271 -2.39 4.29 -6.80
C PHE A 271 -2.80 2.86 -7.13
N VAL A 272 -1.90 2.18 -7.81
CA VAL A 272 -1.95 0.74 -8.06
C VAL A 272 -0.62 0.15 -7.62
N ASP A 273 -0.67 -0.77 -6.67
CA ASP A 273 0.48 -1.59 -6.33
C ASP A 273 0.44 -2.87 -7.16
N ALA A 274 1.58 -3.31 -7.65
CA ALA A 274 1.63 -4.48 -8.50
C ALA A 274 2.83 -5.40 -8.18
N MET A 275 2.61 -6.69 -8.39
CA MET A 275 3.61 -7.73 -8.22
C MET A 275 4.57 -7.74 -9.39
N CYS A 276 5.87 -7.66 -9.14
CA CYS A 276 6.94 -7.61 -10.12
C CYS A 276 8.04 -8.64 -9.79
N VAL A 277 8.78 -9.05 -10.81
CA VAL A 277 9.95 -9.93 -10.66
C VAL A 277 11.22 -9.12 -10.95
N PRO A 278 12.13 -8.95 -9.97
CA PRO A 278 13.39 -8.26 -10.19
C PRO A 278 14.27 -8.92 -11.25
N LYS A 279 15.07 -8.12 -11.93
CA LYS A 279 15.95 -8.57 -13.03
C LYS A 279 16.87 -9.71 -12.66
N ASN A 280 17.37 -9.68 -11.42
CA ASN A 280 18.30 -10.64 -10.87
C ASN A 280 17.67 -11.71 -9.98
N ALA A 281 16.33 -11.91 -10.08
CA ALA A 281 15.64 -12.98 -9.38
C ALA A 281 16.29 -14.34 -9.67
N GLU A 282 16.56 -15.12 -8.63
CA GLU A 282 17.19 -16.44 -8.75
C GLU A 282 16.17 -17.50 -9.20
N ASN A 283 14.90 -17.34 -8.80
CA ASN A 283 13.82 -18.30 -9.03
C ASN A 283 12.63 -17.68 -9.77
N PRO A 284 12.83 -17.14 -10.99
CA PRO A 284 11.77 -16.38 -11.68
C PRO A 284 10.51 -17.20 -12.00
N GLU A 285 10.62 -18.47 -12.33
CA GLU A 285 9.46 -19.34 -12.58
C GLU A 285 8.67 -19.59 -11.27
N ALA A 286 9.36 -19.73 -10.12
CA ALA A 286 8.71 -19.84 -8.82
C ALA A 286 8.02 -18.51 -8.43
N ALA A 287 8.62 -17.38 -8.79
CA ALA A 287 8.04 -16.05 -8.58
C ALA A 287 6.75 -15.87 -9.38
N GLU A 288 6.75 -16.23 -10.65
CA GLU A 288 5.56 -16.17 -11.52
C GLU A 288 4.46 -17.15 -11.04
N LEU A 289 4.85 -18.34 -10.56
CA LEU A 289 3.92 -19.28 -9.94
C LEU A 289 3.29 -18.71 -8.66
N TYR A 290 4.08 -18.03 -7.81
CA TYR A 290 3.58 -17.34 -6.62
C TYR A 290 2.63 -16.21 -6.98
N ILE A 291 2.97 -15.38 -7.97
CA ILE A 291 2.09 -14.35 -8.50
C ILE A 291 0.77 -14.94 -8.99
N ASN A 292 0.82 -16.06 -9.72
CA ASN A 292 -0.39 -16.74 -10.18
C ASN A 292 -1.24 -17.30 -9.03
N PHE A 293 -0.59 -17.84 -7.99
CA PHE A 293 -1.26 -18.33 -6.79
C PHE A 293 -1.99 -17.20 -6.04
N MET A 294 -1.36 -16.03 -5.91
CA MET A 294 -1.97 -14.83 -5.34
C MET A 294 -3.24 -14.37 -6.09
N LEU A 295 -3.39 -14.78 -7.35
CA LEU A 295 -4.55 -14.51 -8.20
C LEU A 295 -5.57 -15.67 -8.25
N GLU A 296 -5.43 -16.71 -7.45
CA GLU A 296 -6.50 -17.70 -7.28
C GLU A 296 -7.65 -17.04 -6.50
N GLU A 297 -8.89 -17.37 -6.86
CA GLU A 297 -10.06 -16.66 -6.33
C GLU A 297 -10.13 -16.67 -4.80
N ASP A 298 -9.99 -17.86 -4.19
CA ASP A 298 -10.01 -18.04 -2.74
C ASP A 298 -8.85 -17.31 -2.03
N VAL A 299 -7.66 -17.33 -2.61
CA VAL A 299 -6.48 -16.62 -2.11
C VAL A 299 -6.66 -15.10 -2.24
N ALA A 300 -7.09 -14.63 -3.41
CA ALA A 300 -7.28 -13.21 -3.67
C ALA A 300 -8.40 -12.60 -2.80
N VAL A 301 -9.50 -13.35 -2.57
CA VAL A 301 -10.57 -12.95 -1.65
C VAL A 301 -10.06 -12.89 -0.20
N ALA A 302 -9.32 -13.90 0.24
CA ALA A 302 -8.75 -13.92 1.60
C ALA A 302 -7.81 -12.73 1.83
N ILE A 303 -6.95 -12.42 0.85
CA ILE A 303 -6.06 -11.26 0.91
C ILE A 303 -6.88 -9.97 0.98
N ALA A 304 -7.82 -9.76 0.06
CA ALA A 304 -8.60 -8.52 -0.03
C ALA A 304 -9.43 -8.25 1.24
N ASN A 305 -9.99 -9.29 1.86
CA ASN A 305 -10.70 -9.17 3.12
C ASN A 305 -9.76 -8.82 4.28
N TYR A 306 -8.57 -9.44 4.33
CA TYR A 306 -7.61 -9.25 5.42
C TYR A 306 -6.96 -7.87 5.40
N ILE A 307 -6.44 -7.46 4.23
CA ILE A 307 -5.74 -6.16 4.11
C ILE A 307 -6.69 -4.97 3.89
N CYS A 308 -7.97 -5.23 3.64
CA CYS A 308 -9.02 -4.22 3.45
C CYS A 308 -8.79 -3.25 2.27
N TYR A 309 -7.97 -3.61 1.27
CA TYR A 309 -7.75 -2.77 0.09
C TYR A 309 -8.68 -3.13 -1.06
N ALA A 310 -8.95 -2.15 -1.93
CA ALA A 310 -9.71 -2.40 -3.15
C ALA A 310 -8.95 -3.35 -4.08
N SER A 311 -9.65 -4.35 -4.60
CA SER A 311 -9.06 -5.37 -5.45
C SER A 311 -9.17 -5.03 -6.94
N PRO A 312 -8.11 -5.20 -7.73
CA PRO A 312 -8.17 -5.14 -9.18
C PRO A 312 -8.67 -6.45 -9.80
N HIS A 313 -9.03 -7.45 -8.99
CA HIS A 313 -9.33 -8.82 -9.43
C HIS A 313 -10.84 -9.03 -9.62
N LYS A 314 -11.25 -9.39 -10.84
CA LYS A 314 -12.66 -9.53 -11.21
C LYS A 314 -13.42 -10.52 -10.34
N LEU A 315 -12.84 -11.71 -10.07
CA LEU A 315 -13.53 -12.73 -9.28
C LEU A 315 -13.73 -12.29 -7.81
N VAL A 316 -12.79 -11.52 -7.24
CA VAL A 316 -12.97 -10.91 -5.91
C VAL A 316 -14.17 -9.98 -5.92
N LEU A 317 -14.27 -9.07 -6.90
CA LEU A 317 -15.37 -8.12 -7.01
C LEU A 317 -16.74 -8.79 -7.24
N GLU A 318 -16.75 -9.98 -7.84
CA GLU A 318 -17.96 -10.77 -8.10
C GLU A 318 -18.29 -11.74 -6.95
N SER A 319 -17.32 -12.10 -6.10
CA SER A 319 -17.48 -13.08 -5.02
C SER A 319 -18.50 -12.63 -3.97
N ASP A 320 -19.28 -13.58 -3.47
CA ASP A 320 -20.16 -13.35 -2.32
C ASP A 320 -19.41 -13.47 -0.97
N ASP A 321 -18.18 -14.03 -0.98
CA ASP A 321 -17.29 -14.13 0.17
C ASP A 321 -16.40 -12.87 0.34
N TYR A 322 -16.56 -11.86 -0.51
CA TYR A 322 -15.85 -10.58 -0.37
C TYR A 322 -16.65 -9.62 0.52
N ASP A 323 -16.19 -9.47 1.78
CA ASP A 323 -16.88 -8.70 2.83
C ASP A 323 -16.97 -7.21 2.52
N LEU A 324 -16.02 -6.66 1.74
CA LEU A 324 -15.93 -5.24 1.41
C LEU A 324 -16.60 -4.87 0.09
N LYS A 325 -17.40 -5.77 -0.48
CA LYS A 325 -18.13 -5.54 -1.73
C LYS A 325 -19.05 -4.33 -1.60
N GLY A 326 -18.82 -3.30 -2.42
CA GLY A 326 -19.63 -2.07 -2.41
C GLY A 326 -19.34 -1.13 -1.22
N ASN A 327 -18.27 -1.34 -0.49
CA ASN A 327 -17.82 -0.38 0.53
C ASN A 327 -17.53 0.99 -0.12
N GLU A 328 -18.20 2.05 0.36
CA GLU A 328 -18.14 3.38 -0.26
C GLU A 328 -16.79 4.09 -0.08
N VAL A 329 -15.98 3.67 0.89
CA VAL A 329 -14.62 4.18 1.08
C VAL A 329 -13.70 3.62 0.01
N LEU A 330 -13.77 2.32 -0.28
CA LEU A 330 -12.94 1.67 -1.30
C LEU A 330 -13.47 1.89 -2.72
N TYR A 331 -14.78 1.95 -2.86
CA TYR A 331 -15.49 2.01 -4.15
C TYR A 331 -16.52 3.13 -4.14
N PRO A 332 -16.08 4.40 -4.03
CA PRO A 332 -17.02 5.52 -4.04
C PRO A 332 -17.81 5.55 -5.34
N ALA A 333 -19.10 5.92 -5.24
CA ALA A 333 -19.94 6.08 -6.41
C ALA A 333 -19.36 7.18 -7.33
N GLU A 334 -19.61 7.10 -8.64
CA GLU A 334 -19.04 8.04 -9.63
C GLU A 334 -19.29 9.52 -9.27
N LYS A 335 -20.46 9.84 -8.72
CA LYS A 335 -20.83 11.20 -8.27
C LYS A 335 -20.06 11.68 -7.03
N ASP A 336 -19.53 10.75 -6.24
CA ASP A 336 -18.81 10.98 -4.98
C ASP A 336 -17.30 10.72 -5.12
N MET A 337 -16.88 10.33 -6.35
CA MET A 337 -15.46 10.07 -6.64
C MET A 337 -14.65 11.35 -6.44
N PRO A 338 -13.59 11.33 -5.62
CA PRO A 338 -12.74 12.49 -5.45
C PRO A 338 -11.97 12.82 -6.74
N LYS A 339 -11.48 14.04 -6.85
CA LYS A 339 -10.46 14.33 -7.86
C LYS A 339 -9.21 13.50 -7.54
N THR A 340 -8.74 12.71 -8.49
CA THR A 340 -7.59 11.82 -8.31
C THR A 340 -6.45 12.17 -9.24
N GLU A 341 -5.24 11.95 -8.77
CA GLU A 341 -4.01 12.01 -9.58
C GLU A 341 -3.10 10.84 -9.17
N MET A 342 -2.50 10.14 -10.14
CA MET A 342 -1.50 9.10 -9.87
C MET A 342 -0.11 9.72 -9.82
N TYR A 343 0.78 9.19 -8.99
CA TYR A 343 2.18 9.58 -9.04
C TYR A 343 2.83 9.09 -10.33
N GLU A 344 3.65 9.93 -10.93
CA GLU A 344 4.53 9.56 -12.04
C GLU A 344 5.98 9.42 -11.55
N ASN A 345 6.81 8.70 -12.32
CA ASN A 345 8.24 8.69 -12.07
C ASN A 345 8.81 10.08 -12.40
N LEU A 346 9.16 10.84 -11.36
CA LEU A 346 9.79 12.15 -11.52
C LEU A 346 11.18 11.98 -12.14
N ASP A 347 11.64 13.00 -12.89
CA ASP A 347 13.03 13.03 -13.36
C ASP A 347 14.05 13.05 -12.21
N TYR A 348 15.28 12.68 -12.54
CA TYR A 348 16.34 12.53 -11.54
C TYR A 348 16.58 13.81 -10.72
N ASP A 349 16.60 14.98 -11.36
CA ASP A 349 16.89 16.25 -10.69
C ASP A 349 15.78 16.62 -9.72
N THR A 350 14.51 16.43 -10.11
CA THR A 350 13.35 16.61 -9.24
C THR A 350 13.34 15.64 -8.06
N GLN A 351 13.68 14.36 -8.28
CA GLN A 351 13.81 13.38 -7.19
C GLN A 351 14.89 13.78 -6.18
N GLN A 352 16.06 14.23 -6.65
CA GLN A 352 17.14 14.69 -5.78
C GLN A 352 16.73 15.94 -5.00
N TYR A 353 16.01 16.86 -5.66
CA TYR A 353 15.52 18.07 -5.02
C TYR A 353 14.51 17.76 -3.92
N MET A 354 13.53 16.90 -4.20
CA MET A 354 12.58 16.41 -3.19
C MET A 354 13.31 15.78 -1.97
N ALA A 355 14.29 14.90 -2.23
CA ALA A 355 15.05 14.25 -1.17
C ALA A 355 15.85 15.25 -0.32
N MET A 356 16.42 16.28 -0.93
CA MET A 356 17.13 17.36 -0.24
C MET A 356 16.16 18.13 0.68
N LEU A 357 15.03 18.59 0.16
CA LEU A 357 14.02 19.32 0.92
C LEU A 357 13.43 18.49 2.07
N TRP A 358 13.20 17.19 1.83
CA TRP A 358 12.74 16.27 2.88
C TRP A 358 13.74 16.13 4.03
N ASN A 359 15.03 15.99 3.70
CA ASN A 359 16.08 15.91 4.70
C ASN A 359 16.18 17.22 5.52
N GLU A 360 16.05 18.37 4.86
CA GLU A 360 16.01 19.68 5.53
C GLU A 360 14.88 19.76 6.54
N LEU A 361 13.64 19.41 6.14
CA LEU A 361 12.48 19.39 7.02
C LEU A 361 12.70 18.52 8.27
N LYS A 362 13.28 17.33 8.09
CA LYS A 362 13.55 16.38 9.19
C LYS A 362 14.64 16.88 10.15
N ILE A 363 15.64 17.58 9.66
CA ILE A 363 16.71 18.18 10.48
C ILE A 363 16.17 19.34 11.29
N GLU A 364 15.38 20.24 10.70
CA GLU A 364 14.79 21.38 11.40
C GLU A 364 13.83 20.93 12.52
N GLY A 365 13.01 19.90 12.26
CA GLY A 365 12.12 19.31 13.26
C GLY A 365 12.88 18.77 14.48
N ASN A 366 13.97 18.04 14.26
CA ASN A 366 14.80 17.49 15.34
C ASN A 366 15.52 18.58 16.12
N SER A 367 16.05 19.60 15.47
CA SER A 367 16.78 20.70 16.15
C SER A 367 15.86 21.50 17.09
N ASN A 368 14.61 21.70 16.73
CA ASN A 368 13.62 22.35 17.58
C ASN A 368 13.28 21.48 18.81
N MET A 369 13.12 20.18 18.65
CA MET A 369 12.83 19.26 19.75
C MET A 369 14.00 19.19 20.74
N ASP A 370 15.24 19.12 20.26
CA ASP A 370 16.44 19.16 21.11
C ASP A 370 16.58 20.49 21.89
N ALA A 371 16.22 21.60 21.27
CA ALA A 371 16.20 22.91 21.94
C ALA A 371 15.15 22.98 23.05
N TYR A 372 13.93 22.46 22.84
CA TYR A 372 12.88 22.40 23.86
C TYR A 372 13.23 21.43 24.99
N VAL A 373 13.82 20.27 24.71
CA VAL A 373 14.31 19.34 25.72
C VAL A 373 15.43 19.99 26.54
N GLY A 374 16.39 20.65 25.90
CA GLY A 374 17.48 21.37 26.56
C GLY A 374 16.96 22.48 27.50
N LEU A 375 15.97 23.27 27.05
CA LEU A 375 15.33 24.31 27.83
C LEU A 375 14.58 23.73 29.05
N SER A 376 13.83 22.64 28.88
CA SER A 376 13.07 21.99 29.96
C SER A 376 13.99 21.39 31.01
N VAL A 377 15.08 20.73 30.63
CA VAL A 377 16.10 20.20 31.54
C VAL A 377 16.77 21.33 32.30
N THR A 378 17.12 22.42 31.63
CA THR A 378 17.72 23.59 32.26
C THR A 378 16.78 24.21 33.28
N LEU A 379 15.49 24.35 32.99
CA LEU A 379 14.47 24.87 33.91
C LEU A 379 14.34 24.00 35.18
N VAL A 380 14.29 22.67 35.01
CA VAL A 380 14.24 21.72 36.15
C VAL A 380 15.47 21.85 37.02
N LEU A 381 16.67 21.98 36.46
CA LEU A 381 17.91 22.18 37.23
C LEU A 381 17.91 23.50 38.00
N VAL A 382 17.40 24.59 37.40
CA VAL A 382 17.28 25.88 38.06
C VAL A 382 16.30 25.81 39.24
N VAL A 383 15.13 25.19 39.07
CA VAL A 383 14.15 25.00 40.14
C VAL A 383 14.73 24.12 41.25
N ALA A 384 15.39 23.01 40.93
CA ALA A 384 16.04 22.16 41.93
C ALA A 384 17.12 22.91 42.72
N TYR A 385 17.92 23.76 42.05
CA TYR A 385 18.91 24.63 42.74
C TYR A 385 18.26 25.64 43.67
N LEU A 386 17.18 26.29 43.26
CA LEU A 386 16.46 27.25 44.11
C LEU A 386 15.84 26.58 45.34
N VAL A 387 15.25 25.38 45.16
CA VAL A 387 14.72 24.58 46.27
C VAL A 387 15.84 24.18 47.24
N TYR A 388 16.98 23.70 46.70
CA TYR A 388 18.16 23.37 47.54
C TYR A 388 18.64 24.59 48.33
N LYS A 389 18.75 25.77 47.70
CA LYS A 389 19.16 27.01 48.34
C LYS A 389 18.18 27.44 49.42
N TYR A 390 16.88 27.30 49.19
CA TYR A 390 15.83 27.58 50.16
C TYR A 390 15.92 26.64 51.38
N ILE A 391 16.05 25.34 51.18
CA ILE A 391 16.19 24.34 52.24
C ILE A 391 17.46 24.62 53.08
N LYS A 392 18.57 24.93 52.41
CA LYS A 392 19.84 25.25 53.07
C LYS A 392 19.75 26.54 53.93
N LYS A 393 19.02 27.56 53.44
CA LYS A 393 18.73 28.77 54.18
C LYS A 393 17.88 28.49 55.42
N LYS A 394 16.79 27.74 55.29
CA LYS A 394 15.89 27.36 56.38
C LYS A 394 16.57 26.51 57.46
N LYS A 395 17.49 25.59 57.06
CA LYS A 395 18.31 24.85 58.01
C LYS A 395 19.28 25.74 58.80
N ARG A 396 19.84 26.79 58.16
CA ARG A 396 20.70 27.77 58.90
C ARG A 396 19.90 28.59 59.88
N GLU A 397 18.70 29.04 59.54
CA GLU A 397 17.81 29.81 60.40
C GLU A 397 17.25 29.00 61.61
N ALA A 398 17.26 27.66 61.50
CA ALA A 398 16.83 26.75 62.60
C ALA A 398 17.97 26.39 63.57
N TYR A 399 19.22 26.83 63.33
CA TYR A 399 20.39 26.58 64.15
C TYR A 399 20.82 27.85 64.95
N TYR A 400 20.11 28.98 64.76
CA TYR A 400 20.21 30.24 65.55
C TYR A 400 18.84 30.54 66.19
#